data_6e08a014ab9b943f04421d132a122e50
#
_entry.id   6e08a014ab9b943f04421d132a122e50
#
_cell.length_a   1.000
_cell.length_b   1.000
_cell.length_c   1.000
_cell.angle_alpha   90.00
_cell.angle_beta   90.00
_cell.angle_gamma   90.00
#
_symmetry.space_group_name_H-M   'P 1'
#
loop_
_entity.id
_entity.type
_entity.pdbx_description
1 polymer ?
#
loop_
_entity_poly.entity_id
_entity_poly.type
_entity_poly.pdbx_seq_one_letter_code
_entity_poly.pdbx_strand_id
1 'polypeptide(L)'
;FEEILQREYQIGNEFLAGKKRKIFGTAAVLPARDKAVEIFQAIVEDGPFSEHGQLAQYKLGLAHLALKDYEAAVGALEQVISRYPDSPLVDDARYQIAMASLKGTFRPGYDPSPTDLAIRELETFVRTYPSGELADDARSRLGDLKERRAQHEWQVAQFYEQRRRPASARVYYAAIVDAYAHTSWAPKAAARIEILEQKL
;
A
#
# COMPACT_ATOMS: atom_id res chain seq x y z
N PHE A 1 -28.00 15.94 13.90
CA PHE A 1 -27.13 15.65 12.75
C PHE A 1 -26.07 14.62 13.15
N GLU A 2 -25.24 14.89 14.17
CA GLU A 2 -24.20 13.97 14.66
C GLU A 2 -24.74 12.59 15.05
N GLU A 3 -25.89 12.53 15.71
CA GLU A 3 -26.55 11.27 16.08
C GLU A 3 -26.92 10.41 14.84
N ILE A 4 -27.28 11.06 13.72
CA ILE A 4 -27.57 10.39 12.46
C ILE A 4 -26.28 9.79 11.90
N LEU A 5 -25.20 10.59 11.79
CA LEU A 5 -23.91 10.14 11.31
C LEU A 5 -23.34 9.01 12.17
N GLN A 6 -23.49 9.12 13.49
CA GLN A 6 -23.10 8.05 14.41
C GLN A 6 -23.86 6.75 14.15
N ARG A 7 -25.15 6.85 13.91
CA ARG A 7 -25.99 5.66 13.63
C ARG A 7 -25.62 5.02 12.29
N GLU A 8 -25.44 5.82 11.27
CA GLU A 8 -24.98 5.36 9.96
C GLU A 8 -23.61 4.71 10.04
N TYR A 9 -22.67 5.32 10.78
CA TYR A 9 -21.34 4.76 11.01
C TYR A 9 -21.41 3.37 11.68
N GLN A 10 -22.29 3.18 12.68
CA GLN A 10 -22.50 1.88 13.30
C GLN A 10 -23.03 0.84 12.29
N ILE A 11 -24.02 1.23 11.47
CA ILE A 11 -24.58 0.36 10.43
C ILE A 11 -23.51 0.00 9.39
N GLY A 12 -22.70 0.98 8.95
CA GLY A 12 -21.59 0.76 8.05
C GLY A 12 -20.59 -0.26 8.58
N ASN A 13 -20.22 -0.16 9.87
CA ASN A 13 -19.33 -1.14 10.51
C ASN A 13 -19.93 -2.54 10.58
N GLU A 14 -21.23 -2.69 10.79
CA GLU A 14 -21.92 -3.99 10.77
C GLU A 14 -21.79 -4.65 9.37
N PHE A 15 -21.98 -3.87 8.30
CA PHE A 15 -21.82 -4.37 6.94
C PHE A 15 -20.36 -4.67 6.60
N LEU A 16 -19.42 -3.85 7.02
CA LEU A 16 -17.99 -4.10 6.86
C LEU A 16 -17.56 -5.40 7.56
N ALA A 17 -18.08 -5.65 8.77
CA ALA A 17 -17.87 -6.88 9.54
C ALA A 17 -18.51 -8.11 8.89
N GLY A 18 -19.29 -7.94 7.82
CA GLY A 18 -19.89 -9.04 7.06
C GLY A 18 -21.36 -9.31 7.39
N LYS A 19 -22.09 -8.30 7.88
CA LYS A 19 -23.55 -8.42 7.99
C LYS A 19 -24.14 -8.84 6.64
N LYS A 20 -24.95 -9.87 6.69
CA LYS A 20 -25.51 -10.53 5.52
C LYS A 20 -26.81 -9.87 5.11
N ARG A 21 -27.00 -9.65 3.81
CA ARG A 21 -28.27 -9.20 3.24
C ARG A 21 -29.09 -10.40 2.75
N LYS A 22 -30.35 -10.50 3.16
CA LYS A 22 -31.29 -11.45 2.56
C LYS A 22 -31.67 -10.97 1.17
N ILE A 23 -31.47 -11.80 0.16
CA ILE A 23 -31.95 -11.54 -1.20
C ILE A 23 -33.40 -11.99 -1.24
N PHE A 24 -34.31 -11.08 -1.61
CA PHE A 24 -35.74 -11.35 -1.67
C PHE A 24 -36.02 -12.57 -2.57
N GLY A 25 -36.65 -13.59 -2.04
CA GLY A 25 -37.07 -14.80 -2.78
C GLY A 25 -36.04 -15.92 -2.88
N THR A 26 -34.85 -15.80 -2.32
CA THR A 26 -33.83 -16.86 -2.30
C THR A 26 -33.30 -17.11 -0.88
N ALA A 27 -32.86 -18.37 -0.62
CA ALA A 27 -32.16 -18.70 0.61
C ALA A 27 -30.71 -18.18 0.64
N ALA A 28 -30.24 -17.51 -0.44
CA ALA A 28 -28.88 -17.00 -0.57
C ALA A 28 -28.70 -15.76 0.28
N VAL A 29 -27.68 -15.79 1.12
CA VAL A 29 -27.29 -14.71 2.03
C VAL A 29 -25.85 -14.34 1.69
N LEU A 30 -25.66 -13.20 1.00
CA LEU A 30 -24.34 -12.72 0.60
C LEU A 30 -23.84 -11.64 1.58
N PRO A 31 -22.53 -11.58 1.87
CA PRO A 31 -21.96 -10.44 2.56
C PRO A 31 -22.19 -9.18 1.73
N ALA A 32 -22.80 -8.18 2.35
CA ALA A 32 -23.13 -6.92 1.66
C ALA A 32 -22.10 -5.84 2.00
N ARG A 33 -20.80 -6.12 1.75
CA ARG A 33 -19.70 -5.16 1.97
C ARG A 33 -19.77 -3.94 1.05
N ASP A 34 -20.39 -4.09 -0.11
CA ASP A 34 -20.78 -2.99 -1.01
C ASP A 34 -21.64 -1.94 -0.28
N LYS A 35 -22.53 -2.36 0.61
CA LYS A 35 -23.31 -1.44 1.43
C LYS A 35 -22.49 -0.65 2.45
N ALA A 36 -21.40 -1.21 2.95
CA ALA A 36 -20.47 -0.46 3.79
C ALA A 36 -19.83 0.71 3.01
N VAL A 37 -19.44 0.48 1.76
CA VAL A 37 -18.90 1.53 0.87
C VAL A 37 -19.94 2.65 0.71
N GLU A 38 -21.18 2.31 0.32
CA GLU A 38 -22.25 3.30 0.12
C GLU A 38 -22.50 4.15 1.38
N ILE A 39 -22.56 3.50 2.55
CA ILE A 39 -22.85 4.18 3.83
C ILE A 39 -21.67 5.09 4.23
N PHE A 40 -20.44 4.60 4.19
CA PHE A 40 -19.29 5.43 4.56
C PHE A 40 -19.07 6.57 3.57
N GLN A 41 -19.35 6.37 2.28
CA GLN A 41 -19.32 7.42 1.28
C GLN A 41 -20.36 8.53 1.63
N ALA A 42 -21.60 8.18 1.95
CA ALA A 42 -22.63 9.13 2.35
C ALA A 42 -22.22 9.94 3.58
N ILE A 43 -21.66 9.29 4.62
CA ILE A 43 -21.18 10.00 5.82
C ILE A 43 -20.09 11.01 5.48
N VAL A 44 -19.16 10.66 4.58
CA VAL A 44 -18.08 11.56 4.14
C VAL A 44 -18.63 12.74 3.36
N GLU A 45 -19.66 12.54 2.54
CA GLU A 45 -20.31 13.60 1.76
C GLU A 45 -21.14 14.54 2.62
N ASP A 46 -21.92 13.99 3.55
CA ASP A 46 -22.84 14.76 4.41
C ASP A 46 -22.12 15.50 5.55
N GLY A 47 -21.08 14.90 6.12
CA GLY A 47 -20.36 15.46 7.26
C GLY A 47 -18.83 15.36 7.16
N PRO A 48 -18.19 15.93 6.12
CA PRO A 48 -16.75 15.74 5.89
C PRO A 48 -15.88 16.28 7.03
N PHE A 49 -16.34 17.27 7.77
CA PHE A 49 -15.58 17.89 8.87
C PHE A 49 -16.04 17.41 10.25
N SER A 50 -16.98 16.46 10.33
CA SER A 50 -17.40 15.85 11.58
C SER A 50 -16.37 14.83 12.07
N GLU A 51 -16.43 14.46 13.34
CA GLU A 51 -15.63 13.34 13.88
C GLU A 51 -15.91 12.04 13.13
N HIS A 52 -17.18 11.78 12.81
CA HIS A 52 -17.57 10.61 12.03
C HIS A 52 -17.13 10.66 10.58
N GLY A 53 -16.98 11.85 9.97
CA GLY A 53 -16.47 12.01 8.62
C GLY A 53 -15.05 11.49 8.44
N GLN A 54 -14.12 11.84 9.34
CA GLN A 54 -12.76 11.30 9.27
C GLN A 54 -12.69 9.79 9.52
N LEU A 55 -13.49 9.29 10.48
CA LEU A 55 -13.60 7.86 10.76
C LEU A 55 -14.18 7.10 9.55
N ALA A 56 -15.23 7.64 8.95
CA ALA A 56 -15.88 7.07 7.78
C ALA A 56 -14.94 7.05 6.55
N GLN A 57 -14.14 8.11 6.35
CA GLN A 57 -13.15 8.15 5.28
C GLN A 57 -12.14 7.00 5.39
N TYR A 58 -11.63 6.75 6.60
CA TYR A 58 -10.74 5.62 6.85
C TYR A 58 -11.46 4.27 6.64
N LYS A 59 -12.69 4.13 7.17
CA LYS A 59 -13.50 2.91 7.00
C LYS A 59 -13.89 2.65 5.55
N LEU A 60 -14.07 3.68 4.74
CA LEU A 60 -14.29 3.59 3.30
C LEU A 60 -13.10 2.89 2.62
N GLY A 61 -11.88 3.29 2.97
CA GLY A 61 -10.67 2.61 2.51
C GLY A 61 -10.63 1.13 2.93
N LEU A 62 -10.97 0.82 4.18
CA LEU A 62 -11.05 -0.57 4.65
C LEU A 62 -12.15 -1.38 3.97
N ALA A 63 -13.28 -0.75 3.62
CA ALA A 63 -14.37 -1.40 2.90
C ALA A 63 -13.94 -1.79 1.47
N HIS A 64 -13.25 -0.90 0.77
CA HIS A 64 -12.63 -1.22 -0.53
C HIS A 64 -11.58 -2.33 -0.43
N LEU A 65 -10.74 -2.34 0.61
CA LEU A 65 -9.81 -3.45 0.88
C LEU A 65 -10.53 -4.80 1.05
N ALA A 66 -11.67 -4.79 1.77
CA ALA A 66 -12.46 -5.99 2.00
C ALA A 66 -13.15 -6.50 0.73
N LEU A 67 -13.39 -5.62 -0.25
CA LEU A 67 -13.87 -5.95 -1.60
C LEU A 67 -12.72 -6.29 -2.56
N LYS A 68 -11.46 -6.17 -2.14
CA LYS A 68 -10.25 -6.32 -2.98
C LYS A 68 -10.15 -5.28 -4.10
N ASP A 69 -10.84 -4.16 -3.94
CA ASP A 69 -10.69 -2.99 -4.80
C ASP A 69 -9.54 -2.12 -4.27
N TYR A 70 -8.32 -2.54 -4.60
CA TYR A 70 -7.12 -1.96 -4.02
C TYR A 70 -6.85 -0.54 -4.49
N GLU A 71 -7.24 -0.21 -5.71
CA GLU A 71 -7.09 1.13 -6.28
C GLU A 71 -8.01 2.14 -5.57
N ALA A 72 -9.28 1.82 -5.43
CA ALA A 72 -10.23 2.64 -4.68
C ALA A 72 -9.85 2.73 -3.18
N ALA A 73 -9.31 1.64 -2.60
CA ALA A 73 -8.84 1.64 -1.23
C ALA A 73 -7.68 2.63 -1.02
N VAL A 74 -6.69 2.63 -1.91
CA VAL A 74 -5.57 3.60 -1.86
C VAL A 74 -6.10 5.02 -1.97
N GLY A 75 -6.96 5.31 -2.96
CA GLY A 75 -7.53 6.63 -3.13
C GLY A 75 -8.32 7.13 -1.91
N ALA A 76 -9.12 6.26 -1.28
CA ALA A 76 -9.87 6.60 -0.07
C ALA A 76 -8.95 6.86 1.13
N LEU A 77 -7.89 6.08 1.30
CA LEU A 77 -6.91 6.23 2.39
C LEU A 77 -5.99 7.46 2.19
N GLU A 78 -5.63 7.80 0.95
CA GLU A 78 -4.92 9.05 0.63
C GLU A 78 -5.75 10.29 0.99
N GLN A 79 -7.08 10.21 0.89
CA GLN A 79 -7.96 11.27 1.35
C GLN A 79 -7.93 11.42 2.89
N VAL A 80 -7.69 10.37 3.66
CA VAL A 80 -7.47 10.50 5.11
C VAL A 80 -6.23 11.37 5.37
N ILE A 81 -5.12 11.10 4.68
CA ILE A 81 -3.86 11.80 4.86
C ILE A 81 -3.96 13.27 4.42
N SER A 82 -4.65 13.53 3.31
CA SER A 82 -4.73 14.87 2.71
C SER A 82 -5.77 15.77 3.37
N ARG A 83 -6.93 15.23 3.75
CA ARG A 83 -8.02 16.02 4.35
C ARG A 83 -7.89 16.15 5.86
N TYR A 84 -7.31 15.14 6.53
CA TYR A 84 -7.23 15.06 7.98
C TYR A 84 -5.78 14.80 8.45
N PRO A 85 -4.82 15.68 8.12
CA PRO A 85 -3.40 15.44 8.37
C PRO A 85 -3.04 15.28 9.86
N ASP A 86 -3.85 15.86 10.75
CA ASP A 86 -3.66 15.79 12.21
C ASP A 86 -4.45 14.62 12.84
N SER A 87 -5.12 13.79 12.04
CA SER A 87 -5.88 12.65 12.55
C SER A 87 -4.96 11.54 13.06
N PRO A 88 -5.29 10.91 14.20
CA PRO A 88 -4.57 9.73 14.67
C PRO A 88 -4.67 8.51 13.73
N LEU A 89 -5.51 8.60 12.68
CA LEU A 89 -5.67 7.55 11.69
C LEU A 89 -4.67 7.65 10.52
N VAL A 90 -3.84 8.69 10.47
CA VAL A 90 -2.91 8.93 9.35
C VAL A 90 -1.84 7.83 9.26
N ASP A 91 -1.31 7.37 10.38
CA ASP A 91 -0.34 6.28 10.43
C ASP A 91 -0.95 4.96 9.99
N ASP A 92 -2.12 4.61 10.50
CA ASP A 92 -2.86 3.42 10.05
C ASP A 92 -3.20 3.50 8.56
N ALA A 93 -3.61 4.67 8.06
CA ALA A 93 -3.91 4.87 6.65
C ALA A 93 -2.67 4.62 5.76
N ARG A 94 -1.49 5.16 6.13
CA ARG A 94 -0.23 4.90 5.41
C ARG A 94 0.12 3.41 5.37
N TYR A 95 -0.01 2.74 6.51
CA TYR A 95 0.22 1.30 6.56
C TYR A 95 -0.74 0.53 5.67
N GLN A 96 -2.03 0.87 5.68
CA GLN A 96 -3.03 0.22 4.82
C GLN A 96 -2.83 0.53 3.32
N ILE A 97 -2.37 1.73 2.96
CA ILE A 97 -1.99 2.07 1.57
C ILE A 97 -0.87 1.12 1.11
N ALA A 98 0.18 0.96 1.91
CA ALA A 98 1.26 0.05 1.57
C ALA A 98 0.75 -1.39 1.38
N MET A 99 -0.12 -1.87 2.26
CA MET A 99 -0.71 -3.22 2.16
C MET A 99 -1.63 -3.37 0.95
N ALA A 100 -2.42 -2.35 0.62
CA ALA A 100 -3.28 -2.32 -0.57
C ALA A 100 -2.44 -2.39 -1.85
N SER A 101 -1.40 -1.55 -1.94
CA SER A 101 -0.49 -1.49 -3.07
C SER A 101 0.20 -2.84 -3.32
N LEU A 102 0.66 -3.51 -2.26
CA LEU A 102 1.23 -4.85 -2.36
C LEU A 102 0.26 -5.90 -2.92
N LYS A 103 -0.99 -5.87 -2.45
CA LYS A 103 -2.01 -6.82 -2.91
C LYS A 103 -2.48 -6.54 -4.34
N GLY A 104 -2.42 -5.27 -4.77
CA GLY A 104 -2.75 -4.84 -6.13
C GLY A 104 -1.74 -5.28 -7.18
N THR A 105 -0.48 -5.58 -6.81
CA THR A 105 0.60 -5.99 -7.73
C THR A 105 0.44 -7.37 -8.36
N PHE A 106 -0.50 -8.18 -7.93
CA PHE A 106 -0.72 -9.52 -8.50
C PHE A 106 -1.43 -9.53 -9.88
N ARG A 107 -1.49 -8.40 -10.58
CA ARG A 107 -1.95 -8.39 -11.98
C ARG A 107 -0.83 -8.83 -12.91
N PRO A 108 -1.13 -9.66 -13.95
CA PRO A 108 -0.15 -10.05 -14.96
C PRO A 108 0.26 -8.82 -15.77
N GLY A 109 1.47 -8.34 -15.55
CA GLY A 109 2.06 -7.17 -16.18
C GLY A 109 3.03 -6.54 -15.21
N TYR A 110 4.30 -6.38 -15.65
CA TYR A 110 5.32 -5.82 -14.79
C TYR A 110 5.12 -4.28 -14.69
N ASP A 111 4.37 -3.85 -13.69
CA ASP A 111 4.34 -2.46 -13.26
C ASP A 111 5.00 -2.36 -11.87
N PRO A 112 6.16 -1.70 -11.74
CA PRO A 112 6.83 -1.52 -10.46
C PRO A 112 6.14 -0.49 -9.55
N SER A 113 5.27 0.38 -10.10
CA SER A 113 4.68 1.53 -9.42
C SER A 113 4.00 1.18 -8.08
N PRO A 114 3.20 0.10 -7.99
CA PRO A 114 2.59 -0.26 -6.71
C PRO A 114 3.60 -0.73 -5.65
N THR A 115 4.68 -1.40 -6.06
CA THR A 115 5.76 -1.80 -5.14
C THR A 115 6.53 -0.58 -4.64
N ASP A 116 6.81 0.37 -5.53
CA ASP A 116 7.50 1.61 -5.18
C ASP A 116 6.64 2.49 -4.26
N LEU A 117 5.30 2.51 -4.45
CA LEU A 117 4.37 3.16 -3.53
C LEU A 117 4.41 2.48 -2.14
N ALA A 118 4.32 1.15 -2.09
CA ALA A 118 4.37 0.41 -0.84
C ALA A 118 5.69 0.66 -0.07
N ILE A 119 6.83 0.68 -0.75
CA ILE A 119 8.13 1.00 -0.15
C ILE A 119 8.09 2.41 0.46
N ARG A 120 7.62 3.41 -0.29
CA ARG A 120 7.53 4.81 0.16
C ARG A 120 6.67 4.97 1.41
N GLU A 121 5.48 4.37 1.41
CA GLU A 121 4.55 4.48 2.54
C GLU A 121 5.10 3.76 3.79
N LEU A 122 5.69 2.58 3.63
CA LEU A 122 6.35 1.88 4.74
C LEU A 122 7.59 2.62 5.27
N GLU A 123 8.40 3.23 4.41
CA GLU A 123 9.54 4.06 4.83
C GLU A 123 9.08 5.26 5.65
N THR A 124 8.04 5.93 5.17
CA THR A 124 7.45 7.07 5.88
C THR A 124 6.86 6.63 7.21
N PHE A 125 6.12 5.53 7.23
CA PHE A 125 5.55 4.96 8.46
C PHE A 125 6.63 4.63 9.49
N VAL A 126 7.65 3.85 9.12
CA VAL A 126 8.74 3.44 10.04
C VAL A 126 9.55 4.63 10.56
N ARG A 127 9.76 5.67 9.72
CA ARG A 127 10.45 6.89 10.12
C ARG A 127 9.64 7.71 11.12
N THR A 128 8.32 7.79 10.91
CA THR A 128 7.43 8.61 11.74
C THR A 128 7.06 7.91 13.05
N TYR A 129 6.89 6.58 13.00
CA TYR A 129 6.43 5.76 14.12
C TYR A 129 7.40 4.61 14.44
N PRO A 130 8.65 4.92 14.82
CA PRO A 130 9.71 3.90 14.95
C PRO A 130 9.46 2.87 16.07
N SER A 131 8.60 3.18 17.03
CA SER A 131 8.27 2.31 18.18
C SER A 131 6.78 1.95 18.24
N GLY A 132 6.02 2.20 17.16
CA GLY A 132 4.61 1.84 17.07
C GLY A 132 4.39 0.33 17.03
N GLU A 133 3.18 -0.12 17.38
CA GLU A 133 2.81 -1.54 17.41
C GLU A 133 3.06 -2.25 16.07
N LEU A 134 2.86 -1.56 14.95
CA LEU A 134 3.07 -2.09 13.61
C LEU A 134 4.49 -1.86 13.06
N ALA A 135 5.38 -1.21 13.83
CA ALA A 135 6.70 -0.79 13.33
C ALA A 135 7.59 -1.98 12.93
N ASP A 136 7.58 -3.06 13.70
CA ASP A 136 8.39 -4.24 13.41
C ASP A 136 7.87 -5.01 12.19
N ASP A 137 6.55 -5.14 12.04
CA ASP A 137 5.94 -5.72 10.85
C ASP A 137 6.22 -4.86 9.61
N ALA A 138 6.09 -3.53 9.73
CA ALA A 138 6.40 -2.60 8.65
C ALA A 138 7.88 -2.68 8.22
N ARG A 139 8.83 -2.76 9.17
CA ARG A 139 10.27 -2.94 8.85
C ARG A 139 10.55 -4.24 8.14
N SER A 140 9.96 -5.35 8.63
CA SER A 140 10.12 -6.66 8.01
C SER A 140 9.63 -6.65 6.56
N ARG A 141 8.43 -6.12 6.32
CA ARG A 141 7.85 -6.01 4.97
C ARG A 141 8.65 -5.09 4.07
N LEU A 142 9.11 -3.97 4.61
CA LEU A 142 9.97 -3.04 3.88
C LEU A 142 11.28 -3.71 3.44
N GLY A 143 11.90 -4.50 4.34
CA GLY A 143 13.09 -5.28 4.04
C GLY A 143 12.85 -6.27 2.89
N ASP A 144 11.77 -7.05 2.97
CA ASP A 144 11.39 -8.03 1.93
C ASP A 144 11.14 -7.36 0.57
N LEU A 145 10.49 -6.19 0.57
CA LEU A 145 10.23 -5.45 -0.66
C LEU A 145 11.50 -4.91 -1.30
N LYS A 146 12.38 -4.31 -0.49
CA LYS A 146 13.67 -3.82 -0.97
C LYS A 146 14.54 -4.95 -1.51
N GLU A 147 14.53 -6.12 -0.87
CA GLU A 147 15.25 -7.30 -1.33
C GLU A 147 14.74 -7.77 -2.71
N ARG A 148 13.42 -7.85 -2.90
CA ARG A 148 12.79 -8.22 -4.19
C ARG A 148 13.07 -7.17 -5.27
N ARG A 149 13.03 -5.89 -4.92
CA ARG A 149 13.27 -4.80 -5.86
C ARG A 149 14.73 -4.79 -6.32
N ALA A 150 15.66 -4.96 -5.38
CA ALA A 150 17.08 -5.10 -5.69
C ALA A 150 17.36 -6.33 -6.57
N GLN A 151 16.71 -7.47 -6.29
CA GLN A 151 16.80 -8.66 -7.14
C GLN A 151 16.36 -8.38 -8.57
N HIS A 152 15.28 -7.64 -8.75
CA HIS A 152 14.80 -7.27 -10.07
C HIS A 152 15.78 -6.36 -10.80
N GLU A 153 16.30 -5.31 -10.17
CA GLU A 153 17.32 -4.43 -10.74
C GLU A 153 18.58 -5.22 -11.14
N TRP A 154 18.95 -6.21 -10.32
CA TRP A 154 20.04 -7.14 -10.64
C TRP A 154 19.79 -7.92 -11.95
N GLN A 155 18.57 -8.47 -12.10
CA GLN A 155 18.20 -9.20 -13.32
C GLN A 155 18.25 -8.30 -14.56
N VAL A 156 17.78 -7.06 -14.44
CA VAL A 156 17.87 -6.07 -15.52
C VAL A 156 19.33 -5.74 -15.85
N ALA A 157 20.18 -5.54 -14.84
CA ALA A 157 21.61 -5.32 -15.04
C ALA A 157 22.28 -6.49 -15.79
N GLN A 158 22.00 -7.73 -15.37
CA GLN A 158 22.50 -8.93 -16.04
C GLN A 158 22.05 -9.04 -17.50
N PHE A 159 20.79 -8.68 -17.79
CA PHE A 159 20.28 -8.64 -19.16
C PHE A 159 21.10 -7.69 -20.06
N TYR A 160 21.42 -6.48 -19.57
CA TYR A 160 22.26 -5.55 -20.32
C TYR A 160 23.69 -6.04 -20.45
N GLU A 161 24.24 -6.68 -19.44
CA GLU A 161 25.58 -7.25 -19.47
C GLU A 161 25.71 -8.36 -20.52
N GLN A 162 24.74 -9.28 -20.58
CA GLN A 162 24.68 -10.34 -21.62
C GLN A 162 24.60 -9.78 -23.02
N ARG A 163 24.05 -8.59 -23.20
CA ARG A 163 23.95 -7.87 -24.46
C ARG A 163 25.17 -7.01 -24.78
N ARG A 164 26.26 -7.17 -24.03
CA ARG A 164 27.51 -6.40 -24.17
C ARG A 164 27.28 -4.88 -24.04
N ARG A 165 26.40 -4.47 -23.14
CA ARG A 165 26.11 -3.07 -22.80
C ARG A 165 26.53 -2.78 -21.36
N PRO A 166 27.87 -2.77 -21.05
CA PRO A 166 28.35 -2.65 -19.68
C PRO A 166 27.99 -1.31 -19.03
N ALA A 167 27.95 -0.22 -19.80
CA ALA A 167 27.54 1.08 -19.28
C ALA A 167 26.09 1.07 -18.78
N SER A 168 25.15 0.46 -19.53
CA SER A 168 23.77 0.32 -19.10
C SER A 168 23.66 -0.61 -17.89
N ALA A 169 24.37 -1.74 -17.88
CA ALA A 169 24.37 -2.66 -16.74
C ALA A 169 24.84 -1.96 -15.45
N ARG A 170 25.88 -1.12 -15.55
CA ARG A 170 26.43 -0.37 -14.42
C ARG A 170 25.40 0.57 -13.78
N VAL A 171 24.53 1.21 -14.58
CA VAL A 171 23.47 2.08 -14.05
C VAL A 171 22.54 1.31 -13.10
N TYR A 172 22.11 0.10 -13.49
CA TYR A 172 21.24 -0.73 -12.66
C TYR A 172 21.96 -1.30 -11.44
N TYR A 173 23.23 -1.71 -11.56
CA TYR A 173 24.01 -2.12 -10.39
C TYR A 173 24.24 -0.97 -9.41
N ALA A 174 24.51 0.26 -9.91
CA ALA A 174 24.65 1.44 -9.06
C ALA A 174 23.34 1.76 -8.33
N ALA A 175 22.20 1.68 -9.01
CA ALA A 175 20.88 1.85 -8.38
C ALA A 175 20.66 0.88 -7.21
N ILE A 176 21.16 -0.36 -7.28
CA ILE A 176 21.07 -1.32 -6.17
C ILE A 176 21.91 -0.84 -4.98
N VAL A 177 23.15 -0.40 -5.22
CA VAL A 177 24.08 0.06 -4.18
C VAL A 177 23.52 1.30 -3.48
N ASP A 178 22.94 2.23 -4.24
CA ASP A 178 22.47 3.51 -3.74
C ASP A 178 21.11 3.38 -3.01
N ALA A 179 20.11 2.74 -3.64
CA ALA A 179 18.75 2.70 -3.13
C ALA A 179 18.48 1.51 -2.19
N TYR A 180 19.24 0.42 -2.32
CA TYR A 180 19.00 -0.85 -1.61
C TYR A 180 20.25 -1.35 -0.86
N ALA A 181 21.01 -0.43 -0.25
CA ALA A 181 22.30 -0.70 0.41
C ALA A 181 22.26 -1.81 1.47
N HIS A 182 21.09 -2.00 2.14
CA HIS A 182 20.93 -2.99 3.20
C HIS A 182 20.44 -4.36 2.71
N THR A 183 20.35 -4.57 1.39
CA THR A 183 19.93 -5.85 0.80
C THR A 183 21.13 -6.77 0.56
N SER A 184 20.87 -8.06 0.41
CA SER A 184 21.86 -9.08 0.06
C SER A 184 22.45 -8.87 -1.36
N TRP A 185 21.81 -8.02 -2.17
CA TRP A 185 22.22 -7.70 -3.54
C TRP A 185 23.24 -6.57 -3.62
N ALA A 186 23.24 -5.64 -2.67
CA ALA A 186 24.13 -4.48 -2.72
C ALA A 186 25.63 -4.84 -2.78
N PRO A 187 26.19 -5.73 -1.92
CA PRO A 187 27.60 -6.11 -2.03
C PRO A 187 27.91 -6.84 -3.33
N LYS A 188 26.97 -7.63 -3.87
CA LYS A 188 27.14 -8.29 -5.17
C LYS A 188 27.19 -7.28 -6.31
N ALA A 189 26.33 -6.26 -6.26
CA ALA A 189 26.28 -5.19 -7.27
C ALA A 189 27.56 -4.35 -7.24
N ALA A 190 28.06 -3.99 -6.07
CA ALA A 190 29.31 -3.25 -5.91
C ALA A 190 30.48 -4.03 -6.54
N ALA A 191 30.64 -5.30 -6.19
CA ALA A 191 31.68 -6.14 -6.78
C ALA A 191 31.55 -6.26 -8.31
N ARG A 192 30.31 -6.25 -8.83
CA ARG A 192 30.10 -6.33 -10.29
C ARG A 192 30.47 -5.03 -11.00
N ILE A 193 30.22 -3.87 -10.38
CA ILE A 193 30.64 -2.56 -10.90
C ILE A 193 32.14 -2.53 -11.05
N GLU A 194 32.93 -2.93 -10.04
CA GLU A 194 34.37 -2.97 -10.08
C GLU A 194 34.90 -3.80 -11.26
N ILE A 195 34.30 -4.98 -11.50
CA ILE A 195 34.68 -5.86 -12.62
C ILE A 195 34.37 -5.21 -13.97
N LEU A 196 33.27 -4.47 -14.08
CA LEU A 196 32.88 -3.79 -15.31
C LEU A 196 33.78 -2.58 -15.60
N GLU A 197 34.25 -1.87 -14.59
CA GLU A 197 35.17 -0.72 -14.72
C GLU A 197 36.59 -1.15 -15.19
N GLN A 198 37.04 -2.32 -14.80
CA GLN A 198 38.30 -2.87 -15.26
C GLN A 198 38.30 -3.32 -16.74
N LYS A 199 37.13 -3.43 -17.35
CA LYS A 199 36.95 -3.90 -18.75
C LYS A 199 36.61 -2.79 -19.74
N LEU A 200 36.44 -1.56 -19.24
CA LEU A 200 36.22 -0.34 -20.03
C LEU A 200 37.52 0.39 -20.26
#